data_5fe6e5895d0df321d1094b56c225bf48
#
_entry.id   5fe6e5895d0df321d1094b56c225bf48
#
_cell.length_a   1.000
_cell.length_b   1.000
_cell.length_c   1.000
_cell.angle_alpha   90.00
_cell.angle_beta   90.00
_cell.angle_gamma   90.00
#
_symmetry.space_group_name_H-M   'P 1'
#
loop_
_entity.id
_entity.type
_entity.pdbx_description
1 polymer ?
#
loop_
_entity_poly.entity_id
_entity_poly.type
_entity_poly.pdbx_seq_one_letter_code
_entity_poly.pdbx_strand_id
1 'polypeptide(L)'
;LGAAMLANPGIAAMVRHHQHLYADLTDPTALLRQRDNTALANYWAYGEVKTGEISPETYSELMATSQGMIADYVLDAVDFSDKVSLVDIAGGTGAFARHAVERFPNIRATVFDLPAVAEQAVAAHNSHDTANALQYQGGDMFEDPLPEQADIMTLVRVLHDHDDKPAQHLINKAFQALPLNGELMVAEPMAETPGSESIGHTYFGFYLWAMGS
;
A
#
# COMPACT_ATOMS: atom_id res chain seq x y z
N LEU A 1 -11.09 -13.16 20.29
CA LEU A 1 -10.32 -11.98 19.90
C LEU A 1 -8.84 -12.13 20.28
N GLY A 2 -8.46 -12.34 21.55
CA GLY A 2 -7.07 -12.45 22.00
C GLY A 2 -6.26 -13.52 21.28
N ALA A 3 -6.82 -14.69 21.00
CA ALA A 3 -6.14 -15.75 20.24
C ALA A 3 -5.85 -15.32 18.78
N ALA A 4 -6.76 -14.60 18.14
CA ALA A 4 -6.54 -14.06 16.80
C ALA A 4 -5.45 -12.99 16.77
N MET A 5 -5.37 -12.14 17.80
CA MET A 5 -4.31 -11.15 17.95
C MET A 5 -2.93 -11.78 18.17
N LEU A 6 -2.86 -12.87 18.94
CA LEU A 6 -1.61 -13.60 19.16
C LEU A 6 -1.15 -14.38 17.93
N ALA A 7 -2.09 -14.87 17.12
CA ALA A 7 -1.80 -15.60 15.90
C ALA A 7 -1.34 -14.68 14.74
N ASN A 8 -1.57 -13.36 14.85
CA ASN A 8 -1.21 -12.39 13.81
C ASN A 8 -0.45 -11.20 14.44
N PRO A 9 0.89 -11.20 14.41
CA PRO A 9 1.72 -10.12 14.96
C PRO A 9 1.39 -8.74 14.37
N GLY A 10 0.96 -8.69 13.10
CA GLY A 10 0.56 -7.47 12.41
C GLY A 10 -0.62 -6.76 13.09
N ILE A 11 -1.58 -7.49 13.65
CA ILE A 11 -2.70 -6.89 14.38
C ILE A 11 -2.21 -6.09 15.59
N ALA A 12 -1.26 -6.61 16.36
CA ALA A 12 -0.72 -5.89 17.51
C ALA A 12 0.03 -4.61 17.11
N ALA A 13 0.75 -4.64 15.98
CA ALA A 13 1.43 -3.46 15.44
C ALA A 13 0.41 -2.41 14.95
N MET A 14 -0.63 -2.82 14.23
CA MET A 14 -1.71 -1.94 13.79
C MET A 14 -2.49 -1.33 14.96
N VAL A 15 -2.77 -2.09 16.02
CA VAL A 15 -3.42 -1.56 17.23
C VAL A 15 -2.55 -0.45 17.87
N ARG A 16 -1.24 -0.66 17.95
CA ARG A 16 -0.32 0.39 18.44
C ARG A 16 -0.29 1.62 17.53
N HIS A 17 -0.27 1.42 16.23
CA HIS A 17 -0.34 2.51 15.25
C HIS A 17 -1.61 3.37 15.42
N HIS A 18 -2.76 2.74 15.61
CA HIS A 18 -4.03 3.44 15.76
C HIS A 18 -4.14 4.28 17.05
N GLN A 19 -3.23 4.14 18.02
CA GLN A 19 -3.21 5.03 19.19
C GLN A 19 -3.05 6.52 18.81
N HIS A 20 -2.36 6.81 17.70
CA HIS A 20 -2.17 8.18 17.21
C HIS A 20 -3.50 8.77 16.72
N LEU A 21 -4.28 8.01 15.93
CA LEU A 21 -5.65 8.40 15.55
C LEU A 21 -6.54 8.62 16.78
N TYR A 22 -6.49 7.71 17.76
CA TYR A 22 -7.29 7.88 18.98
C TYR A 22 -6.87 9.09 19.81
N ALA A 23 -5.60 9.47 19.79
CA ALA A 23 -5.14 10.71 20.40
C ALA A 23 -5.77 11.94 19.71
N ASP A 24 -5.78 11.96 18.38
CA ASP A 24 -6.41 13.03 17.59
C ASP A 24 -7.93 13.09 17.80
N LEU A 25 -8.60 11.95 17.93
CA LEU A 25 -10.03 11.86 18.18
C LEU A 25 -10.46 12.28 19.59
N THR A 26 -9.53 12.55 20.52
CA THR A 26 -9.88 13.12 21.85
C THR A 26 -10.46 14.52 21.74
N ASP A 27 -10.11 15.28 20.69
CA ASP A 27 -10.73 16.54 20.32
C ASP A 27 -11.11 16.54 18.83
N PRO A 28 -12.29 16.00 18.47
CA PRO A 28 -12.73 15.93 17.09
C PRO A 28 -12.88 17.31 16.42
N THR A 29 -13.12 18.35 17.22
CA THR A 29 -13.23 19.71 16.70
C THR A 29 -11.88 20.27 16.28
N ALA A 30 -10.84 20.02 17.05
CA ALA A 30 -9.46 20.37 16.69
C ALA A 30 -9.03 19.56 15.46
N LEU A 31 -9.27 18.26 15.42
CA LEU A 31 -8.97 17.39 14.29
C LEU A 31 -9.60 17.91 12.99
N LEU A 32 -10.88 18.26 12.99
CA LEU A 32 -11.56 18.78 11.80
C LEU A 32 -11.08 20.17 11.36
N ARG A 33 -10.44 20.93 12.24
CA ARG A 33 -9.90 22.27 11.94
C ARG A 33 -8.43 22.28 11.55
N GLN A 34 -7.66 21.26 11.94
CA GLN A 34 -6.21 21.20 11.81
C GLN A 34 -5.78 19.95 11.03
N ARG A 35 -5.99 19.96 9.73
CA ARG A 35 -5.64 18.85 8.86
C ARG A 35 -4.15 18.47 8.88
N ASP A 36 -3.26 19.46 9.06
CA ASP A 36 -1.82 19.29 8.82
C ASP A 36 -0.96 19.14 10.10
N ASN A 37 -1.56 19.07 11.28
CA ASN A 37 -0.82 19.00 12.54
C ASN A 37 -1.45 18.02 13.54
N THR A 38 -1.81 16.87 13.08
CA THR A 38 -2.35 15.77 13.88
C THR A 38 -1.24 14.87 14.40
N ALA A 39 -1.50 14.09 15.45
CA ALA A 39 -0.55 13.11 15.95
C ALA A 39 -0.28 12.03 14.87
N LEU A 40 -1.31 11.66 14.10
CA LEU A 40 -1.19 10.68 13.03
C LEU A 40 -0.35 11.22 11.87
N ALA A 41 -0.60 12.44 11.38
CA ALA A 41 0.18 13.04 10.30
C ALA A 41 1.66 13.27 10.69
N ASN A 42 1.92 13.61 11.97
CA ASN A 42 3.28 13.76 12.46
C ASN A 42 4.02 12.43 12.66
N TYR A 43 3.29 11.35 12.89
CA TYR A 43 3.84 9.99 12.93
C TYR A 43 4.22 9.49 11.54
N TRP A 44 3.53 9.96 10.51
CA TRP A 44 3.65 9.53 9.13
C TRP A 44 4.75 10.29 8.38
N ALA A 45 5.73 9.61 7.84
CA ALA A 45 6.94 10.21 7.26
C ALA A 45 6.91 10.33 5.72
N TYR A 46 5.77 10.22 5.06
CA TYR A 46 5.66 10.44 3.61
C TYR A 46 5.40 11.90 3.29
N GLY A 47 6.32 12.54 2.58
CA GLY A 47 6.28 13.92 2.12
C GLY A 47 7.51 14.71 2.58
N GLU A 48 7.72 15.91 2.00
CA GLU A 48 8.88 16.76 2.23
C GLU A 48 9.24 16.85 3.73
N VAL A 49 10.34 16.17 4.08
CA VAL A 49 11.08 16.28 5.37
C VAL A 49 10.24 16.73 6.56
N LYS A 50 9.21 15.99 6.89
CA LYS A 50 8.65 16.07 8.25
C LYS A 50 9.49 15.11 9.10
N THR A 51 9.95 15.60 10.23
CA THR A 51 10.61 14.82 11.27
C THR A 51 9.60 13.85 11.89
N GLY A 52 9.12 12.89 11.12
CA GLY A 52 8.24 11.83 11.61
C GLY A 52 8.98 11.00 12.65
N GLU A 53 8.25 10.50 13.64
CA GLU A 53 8.82 9.65 14.70
C GLU A 53 9.30 8.29 14.17
N ILE A 54 8.85 7.87 12.96
CA ILE A 54 9.28 6.62 12.32
C ILE A 54 9.87 6.87 10.94
N SER A 55 10.86 6.05 10.61
CA SER A 55 11.45 6.04 9.28
C SER A 55 10.50 5.37 8.26
N PRO A 56 10.64 5.68 6.95
CA PRO A 56 9.89 5.01 5.89
C PRO A 56 10.01 3.49 5.94
N GLU A 57 11.17 2.97 6.38
CA GLU A 57 11.44 1.55 6.51
C GLU A 57 10.56 0.91 7.59
N THR A 58 10.48 1.51 8.79
CA THR A 58 9.64 1.03 9.90
C THR A 58 8.16 1.06 9.51
N TYR A 59 7.75 2.07 8.74
CA TYR A 59 6.41 2.14 8.19
C TYR A 59 6.14 1.02 7.18
N SER A 60 7.04 0.79 6.24
CA SER A 60 6.92 -0.28 5.25
C SER A 60 6.83 -1.66 5.92
N GLU A 61 7.59 -1.90 7.00
CA GLU A 61 7.48 -3.11 7.81
C GLU A 61 6.10 -3.25 8.48
N LEU A 62 5.57 -2.16 9.05
CA LEU A 62 4.23 -2.15 9.64
C LEU A 62 3.15 -2.49 8.62
N MET A 63 3.21 -1.90 7.42
CA MET A 63 2.27 -2.18 6.35
C MET A 63 2.42 -3.62 5.83
N ALA A 64 3.63 -4.12 5.67
CA ALA A 64 3.91 -5.48 5.23
C ALA A 64 3.26 -6.53 6.16
N THR A 65 3.21 -6.29 7.48
CA THR A 65 2.61 -7.23 8.44
C THR A 65 1.09 -7.40 8.27
N SER A 66 0.39 -6.39 7.76
CA SER A 66 -1.05 -6.45 7.46
C SER A 66 -1.33 -6.84 6.00
N GLN A 67 -0.34 -6.74 5.14
CA GLN A 67 -0.49 -6.90 3.69
C GLN A 67 -0.79 -8.36 3.29
N GLY A 68 -0.25 -9.35 4.00
CA GLY A 68 -0.47 -10.76 3.67
C GLY A 68 -1.95 -11.15 3.64
N MET A 69 -2.71 -10.75 4.67
CA MET A 69 -4.16 -11.02 4.72
C MET A 69 -4.91 -10.29 3.59
N ILE A 70 -4.53 -9.05 3.28
CA ILE A 70 -5.14 -8.28 2.20
C ILE A 70 -4.79 -8.91 0.85
N ALA A 71 -3.54 -9.33 0.64
CA ALA A 71 -3.10 -10.00 -0.56
C ALA A 71 -3.94 -11.26 -0.84
N ASP A 72 -4.20 -12.09 0.15
CA ASP A 72 -5.03 -13.28 -0.01
C ASP A 72 -6.44 -12.93 -0.49
N TYR A 73 -7.10 -11.94 0.13
CA TYR A 73 -8.43 -11.50 -0.30
C TYR A 73 -8.45 -10.92 -1.72
N VAL A 74 -7.44 -10.13 -2.10
CA VAL A 74 -7.33 -9.55 -3.45
C VAL A 74 -7.11 -10.66 -4.48
N LEU A 75 -6.20 -11.59 -4.19
CA LEU A 75 -5.89 -12.71 -5.08
C LEU A 75 -7.03 -13.75 -5.17
N ASP A 76 -7.95 -13.76 -4.20
CA ASP A 76 -9.20 -14.54 -4.28
C ASP A 76 -10.28 -13.84 -5.12
N ALA A 77 -10.27 -12.51 -5.17
CA ALA A 77 -11.29 -11.72 -5.85
C ALA A 77 -11.00 -11.49 -7.35
N VAL A 78 -9.73 -11.56 -7.76
CA VAL A 78 -9.27 -11.28 -9.13
C VAL A 78 -8.56 -12.52 -9.70
N ASP A 79 -8.90 -12.89 -10.92
CA ASP A 79 -8.24 -14.02 -11.62
C ASP A 79 -6.91 -13.56 -12.24
N PHE A 80 -5.82 -14.13 -11.74
CA PHE A 80 -4.47 -13.91 -12.25
C PHE A 80 -3.93 -15.08 -13.05
N SER A 81 -4.76 -16.12 -13.33
CA SER A 81 -4.30 -17.38 -13.92
C SER A 81 -3.75 -17.25 -15.34
N ASP A 82 -4.20 -16.24 -16.07
CA ASP A 82 -3.77 -15.92 -17.44
C ASP A 82 -2.64 -14.86 -17.50
N LYS A 83 -2.24 -14.30 -16.38
CA LYS A 83 -1.20 -13.27 -16.28
C LYS A 83 0.20 -13.90 -16.19
N VAL A 84 1.17 -13.30 -16.87
CA VAL A 84 2.58 -13.73 -16.83
C VAL A 84 3.50 -12.61 -16.33
N SER A 85 3.07 -11.35 -16.41
CA SER A 85 3.83 -10.18 -15.95
C SER A 85 2.97 -9.25 -15.10
N LEU A 86 3.50 -8.88 -13.91
CA LEU A 86 2.85 -8.00 -12.96
C LEU A 86 3.81 -6.86 -12.60
N VAL A 87 3.30 -5.63 -12.53
CA VAL A 87 3.99 -4.48 -11.92
C VAL A 87 3.18 -4.02 -10.71
N ASP A 88 3.78 -4.10 -9.52
CA ASP A 88 3.19 -3.63 -8.26
C ASP A 88 3.74 -2.23 -7.96
N ILE A 89 2.92 -1.21 -8.21
CA ILE A 89 3.30 0.19 -8.08
C ILE A 89 3.19 0.62 -6.62
N ALA A 90 4.24 1.23 -6.09
CA ALA A 90 4.39 1.55 -4.67
C ALA A 90 4.22 0.30 -3.78
N GLY A 91 4.75 -0.83 -4.25
CA GLY A 91 4.58 -2.14 -3.61
C GLY A 91 5.41 -2.36 -2.34
N GLY A 92 6.15 -1.35 -1.87
CA GLY A 92 6.94 -1.40 -0.65
C GLY A 92 7.98 -2.52 -0.66
N THR A 93 7.95 -3.36 0.37
CA THR A 93 8.82 -4.52 0.48
C THR A 93 8.42 -5.70 -0.43
N GLY A 94 7.42 -5.51 -1.29
CA GLY A 94 6.94 -6.53 -2.22
C GLY A 94 6.07 -7.62 -1.57
N ALA A 95 5.41 -7.33 -0.47
CA ALA A 95 4.60 -8.31 0.23
C ALA A 95 3.45 -8.85 -0.64
N PHE A 96 2.71 -7.97 -1.32
CA PHE A 96 1.64 -8.37 -2.24
C PHE A 96 2.20 -9.15 -3.45
N ALA A 97 3.21 -8.60 -4.11
CA ALA A 97 3.83 -9.22 -5.28
C ALA A 97 4.40 -10.62 -4.98
N ARG A 98 4.94 -10.82 -3.76
CA ARG A 98 5.41 -12.13 -3.30
C ARG A 98 4.27 -13.14 -3.18
N HIS A 99 3.15 -12.78 -2.54
CA HIS A 99 1.96 -13.64 -2.47
C HIS A 99 1.45 -13.99 -3.87
N ALA A 100 1.48 -13.03 -4.81
CA ALA A 100 1.06 -13.26 -6.19
C ALA A 100 1.94 -14.28 -6.90
N VAL A 101 3.29 -14.17 -6.83
CA VAL A 101 4.19 -15.13 -7.50
C VAL A 101 4.22 -16.49 -6.84
N GLU A 102 4.01 -16.57 -5.51
CA GLU A 102 3.88 -17.83 -4.78
C GLU A 102 2.60 -18.58 -5.18
N ARG A 103 1.49 -17.86 -5.34
CA ARG A 103 0.19 -18.43 -5.69
C ARG A 103 0.06 -18.75 -7.19
N PHE A 104 0.68 -17.92 -8.05
CA PHE A 104 0.66 -18.04 -9.50
C PHE A 104 2.07 -18.15 -10.06
N PRO A 105 2.66 -19.35 -10.12
CA PRO A 105 4.08 -19.55 -10.45
C PRO A 105 4.50 -19.08 -11.85
N ASN A 106 3.55 -18.83 -12.74
CA ASN A 106 3.81 -18.30 -14.09
C ASN A 106 4.09 -16.79 -14.08
N ILE A 107 3.69 -16.07 -13.01
CA ILE A 107 3.86 -14.64 -12.92
C ILE A 107 5.32 -14.30 -12.64
N ARG A 108 5.80 -13.27 -13.34
CA ARG A 108 7.02 -12.52 -12.99
C ARG A 108 6.58 -11.14 -12.55
N ALA A 109 6.93 -10.77 -11.34
CA ALA A 109 6.52 -9.50 -10.75
C ALA A 109 7.70 -8.53 -10.63
N THR A 110 7.43 -7.26 -10.93
CA THR A 110 8.31 -6.13 -10.63
C THR A 110 7.63 -5.26 -9.61
N VAL A 111 8.27 -5.08 -8.47
CA VAL A 111 7.88 -4.08 -7.45
C VAL A 111 8.56 -2.77 -7.81
N PHE A 112 7.76 -1.73 -8.03
CA PHE A 112 8.25 -0.40 -8.34
C PHE A 112 7.97 0.51 -7.15
N ASP A 113 9.03 1.03 -6.52
CA ASP A 113 8.93 1.89 -5.34
C ASP A 113 10.13 2.83 -5.27
N LEU A 114 10.11 3.80 -4.35
CA LEU A 114 11.22 4.73 -4.15
C LEU A 114 12.56 4.00 -4.07
N PRO A 115 13.66 4.57 -4.61
CA PRO A 115 14.94 3.89 -4.69
C PRO A 115 15.43 3.30 -3.36
N ALA A 116 15.29 4.04 -2.25
CA ALA A 116 15.68 3.56 -0.93
C ALA A 116 14.84 2.36 -0.45
N VAL A 117 13.53 2.35 -0.76
CA VAL A 117 12.63 1.23 -0.44
C VAL A 117 12.97 0.00 -1.27
N ALA A 118 13.21 0.19 -2.57
CA ALA A 118 13.59 -0.90 -3.47
C ALA A 118 14.95 -1.53 -3.06
N GLU A 119 15.94 -0.74 -2.69
CA GLU A 119 17.25 -1.23 -2.20
C GLU A 119 17.10 -2.05 -0.92
N GLN A 120 16.32 -1.58 0.03
CA GLN A 120 16.01 -2.31 1.26
C GLN A 120 15.28 -3.64 0.97
N ALA A 121 14.29 -3.60 0.09
CA ALA A 121 13.53 -4.78 -0.31
C ALA A 121 14.43 -5.85 -0.97
N VAL A 122 15.34 -5.45 -1.86
CA VAL A 122 16.36 -6.33 -2.44
C VAL A 122 17.22 -6.98 -1.36
N ALA A 123 17.72 -6.20 -0.40
CA ALA A 123 18.55 -6.71 0.69
C ALA A 123 17.81 -7.73 1.57
N ALA A 124 16.53 -7.49 1.83
CA ALA A 124 15.68 -8.41 2.61
C ALA A 124 15.29 -9.67 1.82
N HIS A 125 15.15 -9.56 0.49
CA HIS A 125 14.64 -10.63 -0.37
C HIS A 125 15.67 -11.72 -0.71
N ASN A 126 16.96 -11.44 -0.65
CA ASN A 126 18.06 -12.37 -1.02
C ASN A 126 18.06 -13.71 -0.26
N SER A 127 17.11 -13.97 0.61
CA SER A 127 16.95 -15.18 1.40
C SER A 127 15.73 -16.05 1.03
N HIS A 128 14.96 -15.73 -0.02
CA HIS A 128 13.71 -16.42 -0.35
C HIS A 128 13.72 -17.15 -1.71
N ASP A 129 12.96 -18.25 -1.81
CA ASP A 129 12.83 -19.11 -3.01
C ASP A 129 12.24 -18.42 -4.25
N THR A 130 11.67 -17.21 -4.09
CA THR A 130 11.05 -16.43 -5.16
C THR A 130 11.99 -15.49 -5.91
N ALA A 131 13.31 -15.55 -5.65
CA ALA A 131 14.31 -14.62 -6.21
C ALA A 131 14.30 -14.49 -7.75
N ASN A 132 13.87 -15.52 -8.46
CA ASN A 132 13.78 -15.51 -9.93
C ASN A 132 12.43 -14.99 -10.47
N ALA A 133 11.43 -14.86 -9.62
CA ALA A 133 10.08 -14.46 -10.00
C ALA A 133 9.72 -13.03 -9.57
N LEU A 134 10.51 -12.45 -8.67
CA LEU A 134 10.27 -11.14 -8.09
C LEU A 134 11.49 -10.24 -8.28
N GLN A 135 11.29 -9.08 -8.88
CA GLN A 135 12.32 -8.05 -9.10
C GLN A 135 11.89 -6.74 -8.44
N TYR A 136 12.87 -5.88 -8.14
CA TYR A 136 12.62 -4.57 -7.56
C TYR A 136 13.26 -3.50 -8.45
N GLN A 137 12.51 -2.45 -8.72
CA GLN A 137 12.95 -1.30 -9.51
C GLN A 137 12.70 -0.02 -8.72
N GLY A 138 13.75 0.77 -8.50
CA GLY A 138 13.65 2.08 -7.85
C GLY A 138 13.15 3.15 -8.80
N GLY A 139 12.24 4.00 -8.33
CA GLY A 139 11.74 5.17 -9.04
C GLY A 139 10.60 5.84 -8.27
N ASP A 140 10.35 7.10 -8.59
CA ASP A 140 9.22 7.85 -8.08
C ASP A 140 8.01 7.64 -8.99
N MET A 141 6.90 7.12 -8.44
CA MET A 141 5.69 6.83 -9.23
C MET A 141 5.07 8.06 -9.89
N PHE A 142 5.36 9.26 -9.38
CA PHE A 142 4.84 10.51 -9.96
C PHE A 142 5.79 11.10 -11.01
N GLU A 143 7.11 11.06 -10.76
CA GLU A 143 8.10 11.73 -11.58
C GLU A 143 8.73 10.81 -12.64
N ASP A 144 9.03 9.56 -12.29
CA ASP A 144 9.74 8.63 -13.17
C ASP A 144 8.78 7.82 -14.06
N PRO A 145 9.22 7.33 -15.23
CA PRO A 145 8.44 6.41 -16.04
C PRO A 145 8.13 5.11 -15.27
N LEU A 146 6.88 4.66 -15.33
CA LEU A 146 6.53 3.34 -14.80
C LEU A 146 7.09 2.23 -15.69
N PRO A 147 7.39 1.04 -15.13
CA PRO A 147 7.75 -0.14 -15.92
C PRO A 147 6.63 -0.45 -16.92
N GLU A 148 7.01 -0.69 -18.18
CA GLU A 148 6.06 -0.98 -19.27
C GLU A 148 5.89 -2.48 -19.50
N GLN A 149 4.92 -2.86 -20.34
CA GLN A 149 4.70 -4.23 -20.84
C GLN A 149 4.19 -5.23 -19.80
N ALA A 150 3.59 -4.76 -18.70
CA ALA A 150 2.92 -5.66 -17.75
C ALA A 150 1.52 -6.07 -18.25
N ASP A 151 1.15 -7.35 -18.07
CA ASP A 151 -0.23 -7.79 -18.31
C ASP A 151 -1.18 -7.16 -17.29
N ILE A 152 -0.68 -6.97 -16.08
CA ILE A 152 -1.42 -6.32 -15.01
C ILE A 152 -0.50 -5.40 -14.20
N MET A 153 -0.98 -4.19 -13.94
CA MET A 153 -0.43 -3.27 -12.94
C MET A 153 -1.32 -3.25 -11.72
N THR A 154 -0.72 -3.17 -10.53
CA THR A 154 -1.46 -3.17 -9.27
C THR A 154 -1.17 -1.92 -8.46
N LEU A 155 -2.23 -1.38 -7.85
CA LEU A 155 -2.20 -0.31 -6.86
C LEU A 155 -2.95 -0.83 -5.64
N VAL A 156 -2.21 -1.31 -4.63
CA VAL A 156 -2.79 -1.93 -3.43
C VAL A 156 -2.52 -1.06 -2.23
N ARG A 157 -3.53 -0.33 -1.77
CA ARG A 157 -3.42 0.62 -0.65
C ARG A 157 -2.43 1.76 -0.96
N VAL A 158 -2.62 2.40 -2.09
CA VAL A 158 -1.77 3.49 -2.59
C VAL A 158 -2.55 4.77 -2.80
N LEU A 159 -3.68 4.68 -3.51
CA LEU A 159 -4.40 5.88 -3.97
C LEU A 159 -5.02 6.68 -2.82
N HIS A 160 -5.45 6.02 -1.76
CA HIS A 160 -6.09 6.66 -0.61
C HIS A 160 -5.14 7.58 0.19
N ASP A 161 -3.83 7.43 0.02
CA ASP A 161 -2.82 8.28 0.67
C ASP A 161 -2.60 9.60 -0.07
N HIS A 162 -3.29 9.82 -1.18
CA HIS A 162 -3.09 10.96 -2.06
C HIS A 162 -4.38 11.70 -2.36
N ASP A 163 -4.28 13.02 -2.54
CA ASP A 163 -5.38 13.85 -3.03
C ASP A 163 -5.81 13.43 -4.45
N ASP A 164 -7.01 13.80 -4.87
CA ASP A 164 -7.61 13.44 -6.17
C ASP A 164 -6.70 13.70 -7.39
N LYS A 165 -5.96 14.80 -7.39
CA LYS A 165 -5.10 15.17 -8.53
C LYS A 165 -3.89 14.25 -8.69
N PRO A 166 -3.07 14.00 -7.65
CA PRO A 166 -2.01 12.99 -7.70
C PRO A 166 -2.53 11.60 -8.01
N ALA A 167 -3.63 11.18 -7.37
CA ALA A 167 -4.24 9.88 -7.62
C ALA A 167 -4.67 9.72 -9.09
N GLN A 168 -5.35 10.71 -9.66
CA GLN A 168 -5.74 10.72 -11.07
C GLN A 168 -4.53 10.73 -11.99
N HIS A 169 -3.47 11.48 -11.63
CA HIS A 169 -2.23 11.49 -12.40
C HIS A 169 -1.59 10.10 -12.45
N LEU A 170 -1.50 9.40 -11.32
CA LEU A 170 -0.94 8.06 -11.23
C LEU A 170 -1.76 7.04 -12.04
N ILE A 171 -3.09 7.09 -11.97
CA ILE A 171 -3.96 6.24 -12.79
C ILE A 171 -3.71 6.48 -14.28
N ASN A 172 -3.58 7.73 -14.70
CA ASN A 172 -3.29 8.07 -16.10
C ASN A 172 -1.90 7.57 -16.53
N LYS A 173 -0.89 7.67 -15.68
CA LYS A 173 0.45 7.11 -15.95
C LYS A 173 0.40 5.59 -16.11
N ALA A 174 -0.28 4.89 -15.20
CA ALA A 174 -0.46 3.45 -15.29
C ALA A 174 -1.18 3.05 -16.58
N PHE A 175 -2.25 3.74 -16.94
CA PHE A 175 -2.97 3.52 -18.20
C PHE A 175 -2.08 3.72 -19.44
N GLN A 176 -1.18 4.70 -19.43
CA GLN A 176 -0.26 4.95 -20.55
C GLN A 176 0.86 3.90 -20.64
N ALA A 177 1.30 3.34 -19.53
CA ALA A 177 2.35 2.34 -19.46
C ALA A 177 1.84 0.92 -19.79
N LEU A 178 0.54 0.66 -19.62
CA LEU A 178 -0.07 -0.62 -19.93
C LEU A 178 -0.13 -0.87 -21.45
N PRO A 179 0.15 -2.10 -21.90
CA PRO A 179 -0.06 -2.49 -23.29
C PRO A 179 -1.56 -2.56 -23.64
N LEU A 180 -1.85 -2.75 -24.92
CA LEU A 180 -3.22 -3.03 -25.36
C LEU A 180 -3.75 -4.31 -24.65
N ASN A 181 -4.91 -4.21 -24.02
CA ASN A 181 -5.53 -5.23 -23.16
C ASN A 181 -4.79 -5.48 -21.82
N GLY A 182 -3.83 -4.65 -21.45
CA GLY A 182 -3.29 -4.64 -20.10
C GLY A 182 -4.35 -4.17 -19.08
N GLU A 183 -4.25 -4.65 -17.86
CA GLU A 183 -5.22 -4.38 -16.80
C GLU A 183 -4.60 -3.55 -15.67
N LEU A 184 -5.36 -2.60 -15.13
CA LEU A 184 -5.03 -1.93 -13.89
C LEU A 184 -5.95 -2.44 -12.78
N MET A 185 -5.38 -3.11 -11.79
CA MET A 185 -6.10 -3.53 -10.59
C MET A 185 -5.85 -2.53 -9.46
N VAL A 186 -6.93 -2.03 -8.88
CA VAL A 186 -6.91 -1.12 -7.73
C VAL A 186 -7.59 -1.78 -6.55
N ALA A 187 -6.88 -1.94 -5.44
CA ALA A 187 -7.40 -2.53 -4.21
C ALA A 187 -7.22 -1.54 -3.06
N GLU A 188 -8.32 -0.90 -2.69
CA GLU A 188 -8.38 0.19 -1.72
C GLU A 188 -9.55 0.00 -0.74
N PRO A 189 -9.50 0.63 0.43
CA PRO A 189 -10.67 0.78 1.28
C PRO A 189 -11.70 1.71 0.61
N MET A 190 -12.52 1.14 -0.28
CA MET A 190 -13.49 1.90 -1.06
C MET A 190 -14.65 2.40 -0.20
N ALA A 191 -15.07 3.66 -0.40
CA ALA A 191 -16.32 4.18 0.12
C ALA A 191 -17.50 3.39 -0.47
N GLU A 192 -18.62 3.37 0.26
CA GLU A 192 -19.88 2.72 -0.18
C GLU A 192 -19.75 1.20 -0.45
N THR A 193 -18.73 0.55 0.09
CA THR A 193 -18.61 -0.91 0.01
C THR A 193 -19.77 -1.57 0.77
N PRO A 194 -20.63 -2.36 0.10
CA PRO A 194 -21.80 -2.97 0.74
C PRO A 194 -21.44 -3.77 2.00
N GLY A 195 -22.08 -3.43 3.12
CA GLY A 195 -21.85 -4.06 4.43
C GLY A 195 -20.65 -3.50 5.21
N SER A 196 -19.92 -2.54 4.64
CA SER A 196 -18.78 -1.87 5.30
C SER A 196 -18.87 -0.35 5.29
N GLU A 197 -20.06 0.21 4.98
CA GLU A 197 -20.26 1.64 4.80
C GLU A 197 -19.90 2.46 6.06
N SER A 198 -20.24 1.97 7.24
CA SER A 198 -19.91 2.66 8.50
C SER A 198 -18.40 2.68 8.77
N ILE A 199 -17.67 1.64 8.37
CA ILE A 199 -16.22 1.58 8.52
C ILE A 199 -15.56 2.50 7.50
N GLY A 200 -15.96 2.41 6.23
CA GLY A 200 -15.41 3.22 5.14
C GLY A 200 -15.70 4.72 5.33
N HIS A 201 -16.96 5.08 5.57
CA HIS A 201 -17.36 6.49 5.63
C HIS A 201 -16.98 7.19 6.94
N THR A 202 -17.04 6.48 8.08
CA THR A 202 -16.81 7.13 9.37
C THR A 202 -15.37 6.92 9.83
N TYR A 203 -15.00 5.67 10.12
CA TYR A 203 -13.70 5.39 10.72
C TYR A 203 -12.55 5.71 9.77
N PHE A 204 -12.61 5.19 8.54
CA PHE A 204 -11.53 5.38 7.57
C PHE A 204 -11.49 6.82 7.05
N GLY A 205 -12.64 7.50 6.92
CA GLY A 205 -12.69 8.91 6.59
C GLY A 205 -11.97 9.80 7.63
N PHE A 206 -12.17 9.54 8.93
CA PHE A 206 -11.42 10.24 9.98
C PHE A 206 -9.93 9.88 9.98
N TYR A 207 -9.61 8.63 9.67
CA TYR A 207 -8.22 8.20 9.56
C TYR A 207 -7.48 8.94 8.45
N LEU A 208 -8.04 8.99 7.23
CA LEU A 208 -7.48 9.75 6.11
C LEU A 208 -7.37 11.24 6.42
N TRP A 209 -8.43 11.82 7.00
CA TRP A 209 -8.40 13.22 7.44
C TRP A 209 -7.28 13.50 8.43
N ALA A 210 -7.07 12.60 9.40
CA ALA A 210 -6.00 12.71 10.38
C ALA A 210 -4.60 12.51 9.77
N MET A 211 -4.49 11.77 8.66
CA MET A 211 -3.25 11.64 7.89
C MET A 211 -2.89 12.90 7.10
N GLY A 212 -3.85 13.78 6.83
CA GLY A 212 -3.68 14.96 5.98
C GLY A 212 -3.86 14.68 4.49
N SER A 213 -4.47 13.53 4.14
CA SER A 213 -4.81 13.16 2.76
C SER A 213 -6.19 13.65 2.34
#